data_83995004d4d6216743fb5dc0e6d42944
#
_entry.id   83995004d4d6216743fb5dc0e6d42944
#
_cell.length_a   1.000
_cell.length_b   1.000
_cell.length_c   1.000
_cell.angle_alpha   90.00
_cell.angle_beta   90.00
_cell.angle_gamma   90.00
#
_symmetry.space_group_name_H-M   'P 1'
#
loop_
_entity.id
_entity.type
_entity.pdbx_description
1 polymer ?
#
loop_
_entity_poly.entity_id
_entity_poly.type
_entity_poly.pdbx_seq_one_letter_code
_entity_poly.pdbx_strand_id
1 'polypeptide(L)'
;AYYSDVISGVYGDEPESSAAQILAALLLYGVVLYTNFSGFIDMARALGLAMGFKLPQNFNMPYAAKNLGEFWDRWHISLSTFIRDYIYIPLGGSRRGFARTCVNLLIAFALSGIWHGAGLNFLIWGLLHGAALVFLKCLAKVGVKPLNPYLALFCTYIFVSFAWIFFANSLPDAAAILGAFARARAFGDISELAVLAVILAGIF
;
A
#
# COMPACT_ATOMS: atom_id res chain seq x y z
N ALA A 1 8.20 -17.02 -8.31
CA ALA A 1 8.30 -17.36 -9.74
C ALA A 1 7.44 -16.42 -10.58
N TYR A 2 6.10 -16.53 -10.57
CA TYR A 2 5.22 -15.71 -11.43
C TYR A 2 5.48 -14.18 -11.33
N TYR A 3 5.60 -13.64 -10.12
CA TYR A 3 5.90 -12.21 -9.90
C TYR A 3 7.26 -11.82 -10.50
N SER A 4 8.31 -12.60 -10.24
CA SER A 4 9.65 -12.33 -10.77
C SER A 4 9.69 -12.45 -12.30
N ASP A 5 8.96 -13.39 -12.88
CA ASP A 5 8.92 -13.61 -14.33
C ASP A 5 8.20 -12.45 -15.04
N VAL A 6 7.07 -11.98 -14.49
CA VAL A 6 6.35 -10.81 -15.02
C VAL A 6 7.20 -9.54 -14.89
N ILE A 7 7.87 -9.33 -13.75
CA ILE A 7 8.76 -8.17 -13.57
C ILE A 7 9.95 -8.23 -14.52
N SER A 8 10.59 -9.39 -14.70
CA SER A 8 11.69 -9.51 -15.68
C SER A 8 11.22 -9.26 -17.12
N GLY A 9 10.01 -9.67 -17.49
CA GLY A 9 9.39 -9.37 -18.78
C GLY A 9 9.10 -7.87 -18.98
N VAL A 10 8.82 -7.12 -17.89
CA VAL A 10 8.62 -5.66 -17.97
C VAL A 10 9.92 -4.90 -18.24
N TYR A 11 11.07 -5.42 -17.79
CA TYR A 11 12.38 -4.81 -17.99
C TYR A 11 13.09 -5.23 -19.30
N GLY A 12 12.53 -6.15 -20.06
CA GLY A 12 13.03 -6.53 -21.37
C GLY A 12 12.87 -5.40 -22.41
N ASP A 13 13.68 -5.45 -23.47
CA ASP A 13 13.66 -4.46 -24.57
C ASP A 13 12.31 -4.42 -25.31
N GLU A 14 11.56 -5.51 -25.28
CA GLU A 14 10.15 -5.60 -25.70
C GLU A 14 9.30 -6.07 -24.52
N PRO A 15 8.33 -5.26 -24.05
CA PRO A 15 7.43 -5.70 -22.98
C PRO A 15 6.49 -6.79 -23.52
N GLU A 16 6.82 -8.04 -23.28
CA GLU A 16 5.99 -9.20 -23.65
C GLU A 16 4.77 -9.37 -22.75
N SER A 17 4.75 -8.68 -21.59
CA SER A 17 3.68 -8.83 -20.58
C SER A 17 2.43 -8.05 -20.96
N SER A 18 1.27 -8.71 -20.87
CA SER A 18 -0.03 -8.05 -21.01
C SER A 18 -0.35 -7.12 -19.84
N ALA A 19 -1.27 -6.18 -20.01
CA ALA A 19 -1.74 -5.33 -18.92
C ALA A 19 -2.32 -6.14 -17.75
N ALA A 20 -2.99 -7.27 -18.03
CA ALA A 20 -3.55 -8.16 -17.02
C ALA A 20 -2.44 -8.84 -16.19
N GLN A 21 -1.35 -9.29 -16.82
CA GLN A 21 -0.21 -9.88 -16.12
C GLN A 21 0.47 -8.87 -15.22
N ILE A 22 0.73 -7.65 -15.71
CA ILE A 22 1.33 -6.58 -14.91
C ILE A 22 0.43 -6.27 -13.71
N LEU A 23 -0.88 -6.11 -13.94
CA LEU A 23 -1.85 -5.84 -12.88
C LEU A 23 -1.90 -6.98 -11.86
N ALA A 24 -1.93 -8.25 -12.31
CA ALA A 24 -1.91 -9.41 -11.43
C ALA A 24 -0.65 -9.44 -10.54
N ALA A 25 0.53 -9.15 -11.12
CA ALA A 25 1.78 -9.07 -10.37
C ALA A 25 1.75 -7.97 -9.31
N LEU A 26 1.22 -6.80 -9.62
CA LEU A 26 1.08 -5.68 -8.69
C LEU A 26 0.13 -6.02 -7.52
N LEU A 27 -0.99 -6.66 -7.81
CA LEU A 27 -1.95 -7.09 -6.78
C LEU A 27 -1.35 -8.18 -5.88
N LEU A 28 -0.71 -9.18 -6.48
CA LEU A 28 -0.07 -10.27 -5.74
C LEU A 28 1.12 -9.79 -4.88
N TYR A 29 1.85 -8.77 -5.31
CA TYR A 29 2.96 -8.23 -4.52
C TYR A 29 2.52 -7.82 -3.11
N GLY A 30 1.38 -7.13 -2.99
CA GLY A 30 0.83 -6.75 -1.69
C GLY A 30 0.55 -7.95 -0.78
N VAL A 31 0.02 -9.04 -1.35
CA VAL A 31 -0.23 -10.29 -0.61
C VAL A 31 1.08 -10.93 -0.16
N VAL A 32 2.08 -11.01 -1.05
CA VAL A 32 3.42 -11.55 -0.73
C VAL A 32 4.08 -10.72 0.37
N LEU A 33 4.03 -9.39 0.26
CA LEU A 33 4.58 -8.50 1.28
C LEU A 33 3.91 -8.71 2.63
N TYR A 34 2.57 -8.79 2.65
CA TYR A 34 1.80 -9.01 3.87
C TYR A 34 2.14 -10.36 4.52
N THR A 35 2.11 -11.45 3.75
CA THR A 35 2.35 -12.80 4.30
C THR A 35 3.77 -12.95 4.83
N ASN A 36 4.78 -12.42 4.12
CA ASN A 36 6.17 -12.46 4.56
C ASN A 36 6.36 -11.63 5.83
N PHE A 37 5.84 -10.41 5.85
CA PHE A 37 6.07 -9.51 6.99
C PHE A 37 5.23 -9.91 8.21
N SER A 38 3.98 -10.32 8.04
CA SER A 38 3.16 -10.82 9.17
C SER A 38 3.73 -12.12 9.74
N GLY A 39 4.18 -13.04 8.89
CA GLY A 39 4.82 -14.28 9.33
C GLY A 39 6.11 -14.03 10.11
N PHE A 40 6.96 -13.08 9.67
CA PHE A 40 8.15 -12.66 10.41
C PHE A 40 7.78 -12.08 11.81
N ILE A 41 6.78 -11.21 11.86
CA ILE A 41 6.30 -10.62 13.13
C ILE A 41 5.72 -11.67 14.05
N ASP A 42 4.98 -12.67 13.52
CA ASP A 42 4.41 -13.73 14.35
C ASP A 42 5.51 -14.64 14.93
N MET A 43 6.56 -14.94 14.15
CA MET A 43 7.74 -15.64 14.69
C MET A 43 8.44 -14.83 15.79
N ALA A 44 8.64 -13.52 15.57
CA ALA A 44 9.24 -12.63 16.59
C ALA A 44 8.37 -12.56 17.87
N ARG A 45 7.04 -12.50 17.71
CA ARG A 45 6.11 -12.53 18.85
C ARG A 45 6.14 -13.85 19.63
N ALA A 46 6.20 -14.97 18.91
CA ALA A 46 6.30 -16.29 19.53
C ALA A 46 7.60 -16.44 20.34
N LEU A 47 8.74 -16.00 19.76
CA LEU A 47 10.03 -15.98 20.45
C LEU A 47 10.00 -15.04 21.67
N GLY A 48 9.48 -13.83 21.51
CA GLY A 48 9.30 -12.88 22.62
C GLY A 48 8.48 -13.48 23.75
N LEU A 49 7.36 -14.16 23.42
CA LEU A 49 6.52 -14.82 24.42
C LEU A 49 7.26 -15.95 25.15
N ALA A 50 8.05 -16.76 24.44
CA ALA A 50 8.89 -17.79 25.04
C ALA A 50 9.93 -17.21 26.01
N MET A 51 10.38 -15.97 25.79
CA MET A 51 11.29 -15.23 26.67
C MET A 51 10.57 -14.44 27.78
N GLY A 52 9.24 -14.52 27.88
CA GLY A 52 8.43 -13.80 28.85
C GLY A 52 8.01 -12.38 28.44
N PHE A 53 8.24 -11.96 27.18
CA PHE A 53 7.86 -10.63 26.67
C PHE A 53 6.58 -10.73 25.84
N LYS A 54 5.59 -9.89 26.11
CA LYS A 54 4.37 -9.78 25.32
C LYS A 54 4.51 -8.66 24.30
N LEU A 55 4.88 -9.02 23.05
CA LEU A 55 4.98 -8.06 21.94
C LEU A 55 3.60 -7.74 21.34
N PRO A 56 3.37 -6.49 20.87
CA PRO A 56 2.10 -6.08 20.29
C PRO A 56 1.83 -6.78 18.94
N GLN A 57 0.55 -6.87 18.58
CA GLN A 57 0.13 -7.27 17.24
C GLN A 57 0.40 -6.15 16.25
N ASN A 58 0.94 -6.49 15.08
CA ASN A 58 1.26 -5.52 14.02
C ASN A 58 0.32 -5.56 12.82
N PHE A 59 -0.46 -6.61 12.67
CA PHE A 59 -1.36 -6.79 11.53
C PHE A 59 -2.73 -7.28 11.99
N ASN A 60 -3.79 -6.72 11.40
CA ASN A 60 -5.18 -7.13 11.65
C ASN A 60 -5.99 -7.09 10.34
N MET A 61 -5.78 -8.08 9.45
CA MET A 61 -6.45 -8.18 8.16
C MET A 61 -6.46 -6.84 7.39
N PRO A 62 -5.30 -6.26 7.05
CA PRO A 62 -5.20 -4.91 6.51
C PRO A 62 -5.93 -4.73 5.17
N TYR A 63 -5.99 -5.77 4.35
CA TYR A 63 -6.68 -5.73 3.06
C TYR A 63 -8.20 -5.86 3.15
N ALA A 64 -8.76 -6.06 4.34
CA ALA A 64 -10.19 -5.92 4.60
C ALA A 64 -10.60 -4.46 4.92
N ALA A 65 -9.67 -3.52 4.85
CA ALA A 65 -9.91 -2.10 5.14
C ALA A 65 -10.76 -1.43 4.05
N LYS A 66 -11.75 -0.66 4.46
CA LYS A 66 -12.69 0.07 3.57
C LYS A 66 -12.25 1.50 3.26
N ASN A 67 -11.15 1.95 3.84
CA ASN A 67 -10.51 3.24 3.56
C ASN A 67 -9.06 3.22 4.06
N LEU A 68 -8.26 4.21 3.65
CA LEU A 68 -6.85 4.29 4.00
C LEU A 68 -6.59 4.53 5.50
N GLY A 69 -7.50 5.18 6.22
CA GLY A 69 -7.39 5.33 7.68
C GLY A 69 -7.45 3.95 8.34
N GLU A 70 -8.50 3.17 8.00
CA GLU A 70 -8.67 1.82 8.49
C GLU A 70 -7.52 0.88 8.06
N PHE A 71 -6.95 1.06 6.85
CA PHE A 71 -5.77 0.31 6.41
C PHE A 71 -4.58 0.56 7.36
N TRP A 72 -4.27 1.80 7.70
CA TRP A 72 -3.18 2.14 8.59
C TRP A 72 -3.43 1.78 10.07
N ASP A 73 -4.68 1.64 10.48
CA ASP A 73 -5.05 1.07 11.79
C ASP A 73 -4.81 -0.45 11.85
N ARG A 74 -4.64 -1.11 10.69
CA ARG A 74 -4.51 -2.56 10.55
C ARG A 74 -3.17 -3.03 10.00
N TRP A 75 -2.40 -2.13 9.35
CA TRP A 75 -1.08 -2.39 8.76
C TRP A 75 0.02 -1.80 9.63
N HIS A 76 1.02 -2.63 9.99
CA HIS A 76 2.20 -2.22 10.76
C HIS A 76 1.84 -1.32 11.96
N ILE A 77 0.93 -1.82 12.80
CA ILE A 77 0.23 -1.06 13.85
C ILE A 77 1.20 -0.35 14.79
N SER A 78 2.33 -1.00 15.16
CA SER A 78 3.33 -0.38 16.03
C SER A 78 3.98 0.84 15.40
N LEU A 79 4.35 0.79 14.10
CA LEU A 79 4.90 1.95 13.39
C LEU A 79 3.85 3.04 13.22
N SER A 80 2.63 2.69 12.80
CA SER A 80 1.53 3.64 12.63
C SER A 80 1.22 4.37 13.93
N THR A 81 1.22 3.64 15.05
CA THR A 81 1.04 4.21 16.39
C THR A 81 2.21 5.13 16.76
N PHE A 82 3.45 4.69 16.51
CA PHE A 82 4.64 5.52 16.77
C PHE A 82 4.60 6.84 15.99
N ILE A 83 4.35 6.78 14.68
CA ILE A 83 4.24 7.98 13.83
C ILE A 83 3.11 8.90 14.31
N ARG A 84 1.97 8.32 14.70
CA ARG A 84 0.84 9.09 15.26
C ARG A 84 1.25 9.79 16.56
N ASP A 85 1.82 9.07 17.51
CA ASP A 85 2.02 9.55 18.88
C ASP A 85 3.24 10.47 18.99
N TYR A 86 4.29 10.21 18.25
CA TYR A 86 5.56 10.95 18.33
C TYR A 86 5.76 12.01 17.25
N ILE A 87 4.98 11.98 16.16
CA ILE A 87 5.08 12.95 15.07
C ILE A 87 3.78 13.72 14.89
N TYR A 88 2.68 13.02 14.56
CA TYR A 88 1.44 13.67 14.20
C TYR A 88 0.81 14.45 15.36
N ILE A 89 0.70 13.85 16.55
CA ILE A 89 0.12 14.50 17.75
C ILE A 89 0.98 15.69 18.22
N PRO A 90 2.31 15.61 18.35
CA PRO A 90 3.14 16.75 18.71
C PRO A 90 3.08 17.93 17.72
N LEU A 91 2.91 17.66 16.42
CA LEU A 91 2.68 18.73 15.41
C LEU A 91 1.32 19.44 15.58
N GLY A 92 0.48 18.97 16.51
CA GLY A 92 -0.86 19.51 16.80
C GLY A 92 -2.00 18.58 16.38
N GLY A 93 -1.70 17.48 15.70
CA GLY A 93 -2.70 16.48 15.27
C GLY A 93 -3.83 17.13 14.46
N SER A 94 -5.07 16.81 14.81
CA SER A 94 -6.30 17.38 14.22
C SER A 94 -6.83 18.62 14.97
N ARG A 95 -6.14 19.10 16.01
CA ARG A 95 -6.70 20.11 16.95
C ARG A 95 -6.51 21.56 16.48
N ARG A 96 -5.62 21.81 15.51
CA ARG A 96 -5.24 23.15 15.06
C ARG A 96 -5.87 23.54 13.71
N GLY A 97 -7.08 23.05 13.43
CA GLY A 97 -7.82 23.34 12.22
C GLY A 97 -7.48 22.43 11.03
N PHE A 98 -8.32 22.49 10.00
CA PHE A 98 -8.28 21.56 8.88
C PHE A 98 -6.98 21.64 8.05
N ALA A 99 -6.55 22.86 7.68
CA ALA A 99 -5.33 23.04 6.89
C ALA A 99 -4.09 22.47 7.61
N ARG A 100 -3.97 22.75 8.93
CA ARG A 100 -2.88 22.21 9.73
C ARG A 100 -2.94 20.69 9.85
N THR A 101 -4.14 20.11 9.96
CA THR A 101 -4.33 18.66 9.94
C THR A 101 -3.79 18.04 8.66
N CYS A 102 -4.09 18.64 7.49
CA CYS A 102 -3.59 18.17 6.20
C CYS A 102 -2.05 18.22 6.12
N VAL A 103 -1.46 19.33 6.55
CA VAL A 103 0.02 19.47 6.58
C VAL A 103 0.64 18.46 7.53
N ASN A 104 0.08 18.26 8.72
CA ASN A 104 0.59 17.28 9.69
C ASN A 104 0.56 15.86 9.15
N LEU A 105 -0.50 15.49 8.40
CA LEU A 105 -0.57 14.18 7.72
C LEU A 105 0.53 14.02 6.68
N LEU A 106 0.74 15.01 5.81
CA LEU A 106 1.78 14.95 4.80
C LEU A 106 3.17 14.83 5.42
N ILE A 107 3.46 15.58 6.49
CA ILE A 107 4.74 15.50 7.22
C ILE A 107 4.90 14.11 7.85
N ALA A 108 3.88 13.59 8.54
CA ALA A 108 3.93 12.30 9.20
C ALA A 108 4.20 11.17 8.21
N PHE A 109 3.54 11.18 7.05
CA PHE A 109 3.72 10.17 6.03
C PHE A 109 5.01 10.35 5.21
N ALA A 110 5.48 11.58 4.98
CA ALA A 110 6.79 11.83 4.40
C ALA A 110 7.91 11.26 5.29
N LEU A 111 7.85 11.51 6.60
CA LEU A 111 8.81 10.96 7.57
C LEU A 111 8.71 9.43 7.66
N SER A 112 7.51 8.86 7.60
CA SER A 112 7.32 7.41 7.51
C SER A 112 8.00 6.83 6.27
N GLY A 113 7.88 7.50 5.12
CA GLY A 113 8.57 7.10 3.89
C GLY A 113 10.10 7.15 4.03
N ILE A 114 10.66 8.26 4.51
CA ILE A 114 12.10 8.44 4.73
C ILE A 114 12.66 7.40 5.71
N TRP A 115 11.87 7.01 6.71
CA TRP A 115 12.26 5.98 7.67
C TRP A 115 12.50 4.61 7.00
N HIS A 116 11.81 4.29 5.92
CA HIS A 116 11.99 3.05 5.17
C HIS A 116 13.27 3.03 4.32
N GLY A 117 13.81 4.20 3.96
CA GLY A 117 15.04 4.30 3.19
C GLY A 117 15.31 5.71 2.66
N ALA A 118 16.56 5.95 2.28
CA ALA A 118 17.02 7.26 1.77
C ALA A 118 16.60 7.54 0.30
N GLY A 119 15.95 6.59 -0.37
CA GLY A 119 15.51 6.74 -1.76
C GLY A 119 14.29 7.64 -1.91
N LEU A 120 14.25 8.44 -2.99
CA LEU A 120 13.09 9.28 -3.31
C LEU A 120 11.82 8.45 -3.55
N ASN A 121 11.94 7.19 -3.96
CA ASN A 121 10.83 6.25 -4.11
C ASN A 121 10.05 6.07 -2.79
N PHE A 122 10.74 5.94 -1.65
CA PHE A 122 10.10 5.83 -0.33
C PHE A 122 9.40 7.13 0.08
N LEU A 123 10.03 8.28 -0.21
CA LEU A 123 9.39 9.58 0.04
C LEU A 123 8.12 9.75 -0.79
N ILE A 124 8.14 9.38 -2.07
CA ILE A 124 6.97 9.41 -2.96
C ILE A 124 5.89 8.46 -2.43
N TRP A 125 6.25 7.23 -2.04
CA TRP A 125 5.32 6.29 -1.43
C TRP A 125 4.63 6.88 -0.20
N GLY A 126 5.39 7.46 0.73
CA GLY A 126 4.83 8.11 1.91
C GLY A 126 3.91 9.28 1.56
N LEU A 127 4.35 10.17 0.66
CA LEU A 127 3.54 11.32 0.22
C LEU A 127 2.25 10.90 -0.49
N LEU A 128 2.26 9.82 -1.28
CA LEU A 128 1.04 9.26 -1.90
C LEU A 128 0.01 8.88 -0.84
N HIS A 129 0.42 8.16 0.20
CA HIS A 129 -0.46 7.80 1.32
C HIS A 129 -0.95 9.02 2.09
N GLY A 130 -0.06 9.95 2.41
CA GLY A 130 -0.43 11.20 3.07
C GLY A 130 -1.41 12.04 2.25
N ALA A 131 -1.17 12.20 0.95
CA ALA A 131 -2.03 12.95 0.04
C ALA A 131 -3.41 12.28 -0.12
N ALA A 132 -3.46 10.97 -0.22
CA ALA A 132 -4.72 10.23 -0.32
C ALA A 132 -5.56 10.35 0.96
N LEU A 133 -4.93 10.32 2.15
CA LEU A 133 -5.64 10.59 3.41
C LEU A 133 -6.16 12.04 3.49
N VAL A 134 -5.37 13.02 3.03
CA VAL A 134 -5.82 14.41 2.91
C VAL A 134 -7.00 14.50 1.95
N PHE A 135 -6.93 13.88 0.78
CA PHE A 135 -8.02 13.83 -0.19
C PHE A 135 -9.31 13.27 0.41
N LEU A 136 -9.25 12.13 1.11
CA LEU A 136 -10.41 11.54 1.79
C LEU A 136 -11.00 12.49 2.85
N LYS A 137 -10.14 13.21 3.60
CA LYS A 137 -10.60 14.23 4.56
C LYS A 137 -11.26 15.43 3.87
N CYS A 138 -10.76 15.86 2.69
CA CYS A 138 -11.39 16.90 1.89
C CYS A 138 -12.78 16.45 1.40
N LEU A 139 -12.92 15.24 0.88
CA LEU A 139 -14.21 14.69 0.46
C LEU A 139 -15.22 14.66 1.61
N ALA A 140 -14.79 14.16 2.78
CA ALA A 140 -15.65 14.14 3.98
C ALA A 140 -16.06 15.55 4.42
N LYS A 141 -15.16 16.54 4.32
CA LYS A 141 -15.43 17.93 4.69
C LYS A 141 -16.48 18.57 3.78
N VAL A 142 -16.50 18.24 2.50
CA VAL A 142 -17.49 18.76 1.54
C VAL A 142 -18.78 17.91 1.49
N GLY A 143 -18.91 16.93 2.38
CA GLY A 143 -20.13 16.14 2.54
C GLY A 143 -20.31 15.01 1.53
N VAL A 144 -19.24 14.59 0.83
CA VAL A 144 -19.29 13.41 -0.06
C VAL A 144 -19.56 12.18 0.78
N LYS A 145 -20.61 11.44 0.43
CA LYS A 145 -20.97 10.20 1.12
C LYS A 145 -19.93 9.10 0.88
N PRO A 146 -19.69 8.24 1.87
CA PRO A 146 -18.84 7.06 1.68
C PRO A 146 -19.33 6.17 0.54
N LEU A 147 -18.40 5.54 -0.14
CA LEU A 147 -18.70 4.52 -1.16
C LEU A 147 -19.38 3.30 -0.52
N ASN A 148 -20.05 2.51 -1.36
CA ASN A 148 -20.48 1.17 -0.95
C ASN A 148 -19.29 0.40 -0.35
N PRO A 149 -19.48 -0.36 0.75
CA PRO A 149 -18.38 -1.03 1.46
C PRO A 149 -17.48 -1.92 0.59
N TYR A 150 -18.05 -2.64 -0.38
CA TYR A 150 -17.29 -3.49 -1.29
C TYR A 150 -16.45 -2.66 -2.28
N LEU A 151 -17.04 -1.60 -2.85
CA LEU A 151 -16.32 -0.69 -3.73
C LEU A 151 -15.23 0.08 -2.97
N ALA A 152 -15.50 0.49 -1.74
CA ALA A 152 -14.52 1.16 -0.88
C ALA A 152 -13.31 0.26 -0.57
N LEU A 153 -13.56 -1.00 -0.26
CA LEU A 153 -12.54 -2.02 -0.04
C LEU A 153 -11.71 -2.24 -1.31
N PHE A 154 -12.35 -2.44 -2.45
CA PHE A 154 -11.68 -2.60 -3.74
C PHE A 154 -10.79 -1.38 -4.08
N CYS A 155 -11.33 -0.16 -3.99
CA CYS A 155 -10.57 1.06 -4.25
C CYS A 155 -9.37 1.23 -3.30
N THR A 156 -9.54 0.87 -2.02
CA THR A 156 -8.47 0.93 -1.02
C THR A 156 -7.36 -0.05 -1.37
N TYR A 157 -7.71 -1.29 -1.71
CA TYR A 157 -6.75 -2.32 -2.09
C TYR A 157 -5.98 -1.94 -3.37
N ILE A 158 -6.67 -1.48 -4.41
CA ILE A 158 -6.05 -1.02 -5.67
C ILE A 158 -5.09 0.14 -5.42
N PHE A 159 -5.50 1.13 -4.64
CA PHE A 159 -4.63 2.26 -4.29
C PHE A 159 -3.35 1.80 -3.55
N VAL A 160 -3.51 0.95 -2.55
CA VAL A 160 -2.37 0.43 -1.77
C VAL A 160 -1.45 -0.40 -2.66
N SER A 161 -1.99 -1.26 -3.54
CA SER A 161 -1.22 -2.05 -4.50
C SER A 161 -0.45 -1.16 -5.49
N PHE A 162 -1.07 -0.08 -5.97
CA PHE A 162 -0.40 0.93 -6.78
C PHE A 162 0.74 1.61 -6.02
N ALA A 163 0.52 2.00 -4.78
CA ALA A 163 1.55 2.66 -3.97
C ALA A 163 2.76 1.74 -3.71
N TRP A 164 2.55 0.41 -3.61
CA TRP A 164 3.64 -0.55 -3.45
C TRP A 164 4.63 -0.57 -4.61
N ILE A 165 4.27 -0.08 -5.81
CA ILE A 165 5.21 0.06 -6.95
C ILE A 165 6.42 0.91 -6.52
N PHE A 166 6.16 2.04 -5.85
CA PHE A 166 7.21 2.95 -5.39
C PHE A 166 7.95 2.43 -4.16
N PHE A 167 7.32 1.61 -3.35
CA PHE A 167 7.97 0.99 -2.20
C PHE A 167 8.95 -0.11 -2.62
N ALA A 168 8.55 -0.93 -3.59
CA ALA A 168 9.28 -2.12 -4.02
C ALA A 168 10.43 -1.84 -4.99
N ASN A 169 10.38 -0.73 -5.72
CA ASN A 169 11.25 -0.50 -6.87
C ASN A 169 11.94 0.87 -6.79
N SER A 170 13.07 0.99 -7.51
CA SER A 170 13.67 2.30 -7.76
C SER A 170 12.74 3.18 -8.61
N LEU A 171 12.98 4.50 -8.66
CA LEU A 171 12.13 5.37 -9.49
C LEU A 171 12.21 5.06 -11.01
N PRO A 172 13.39 4.76 -11.59
CA PRO A 172 13.45 4.30 -12.98
C PRO A 172 12.62 3.04 -13.22
N ASP A 173 12.69 2.07 -12.33
CA ASP A 173 11.96 0.81 -12.44
C ASP A 173 10.45 1.02 -12.28
N ALA A 174 10.04 1.81 -11.31
CA ALA A 174 8.64 2.19 -11.15
C ALA A 174 8.08 2.88 -12.40
N ALA A 175 8.86 3.78 -13.00
CA ALA A 175 8.50 4.44 -14.25
C ALA A 175 8.42 3.45 -15.42
N ALA A 176 9.34 2.47 -15.49
CA ALA A 176 9.32 1.42 -16.50
C ALA A 176 8.05 0.56 -16.40
N ILE A 177 7.68 0.12 -15.17
CA ILE A 177 6.45 -0.65 -14.92
C ILE A 177 5.22 0.14 -15.36
N LEU A 178 5.10 1.40 -14.94
CA LEU A 178 3.97 2.26 -15.34
C LEU A 178 3.94 2.52 -16.83
N GLY A 179 5.11 2.71 -17.46
CA GLY A 179 5.24 2.86 -18.89
C GLY A 179 4.87 1.60 -19.67
N ALA A 180 5.25 0.42 -19.18
CA ALA A 180 4.88 -0.86 -19.76
C ALA A 180 3.35 -1.07 -19.69
N PHE A 181 2.74 -0.80 -18.54
CA PHE A 181 1.29 -0.86 -18.38
C PHE A 181 0.56 0.08 -19.36
N ALA A 182 1.05 1.31 -19.54
CA ALA A 182 0.47 2.29 -20.46
C ALA A 182 0.65 1.91 -21.94
N ARG A 183 1.73 1.17 -22.29
CA ARG A 183 2.02 0.72 -23.66
C ARG A 183 1.44 -0.64 -24.01
N ALA A 184 0.96 -1.39 -23.01
CA ALA A 184 0.40 -2.72 -23.25
C ALA A 184 -0.73 -2.65 -24.28
N ARG A 185 -0.53 -3.31 -25.44
CA ARG A 185 -1.47 -3.29 -26.58
C ARG A 185 -2.67 -4.19 -26.36
N ALA A 186 -2.56 -5.16 -25.47
CA ALA A 186 -3.62 -6.08 -25.11
C ALA A 186 -3.85 -6.04 -23.61
N PHE A 187 -5.09 -6.10 -23.19
CA PHE A 187 -5.42 -6.22 -21.77
C PHE A 187 -5.10 -7.62 -21.23
N GLY A 188 -4.98 -8.59 -22.12
CA GLY A 188 -4.73 -10.01 -21.86
C GLY A 188 -5.71 -10.90 -22.61
N ASP A 189 -5.42 -12.17 -22.68
CA ASP A 189 -6.37 -13.16 -23.20
C ASP A 189 -7.37 -13.62 -22.12
N ILE A 190 -8.33 -14.47 -22.51
CA ILE A 190 -9.37 -14.96 -21.59
C ILE A 190 -8.76 -15.72 -20.40
N SER A 191 -7.64 -16.44 -20.62
CA SER A 191 -6.99 -17.22 -19.55
C SER A 191 -6.33 -16.28 -18.53
N GLU A 192 -5.69 -15.22 -18.96
CA GLU A 192 -5.07 -14.20 -18.09
C GLU A 192 -6.11 -13.42 -17.31
N LEU A 193 -7.23 -13.06 -17.92
CA LEU A 193 -8.35 -12.42 -17.25
C LEU A 193 -9.00 -13.34 -16.21
N ALA A 194 -9.08 -14.66 -16.49
CA ALA A 194 -9.55 -15.64 -15.52
C ALA A 194 -8.61 -15.74 -14.32
N VAL A 195 -7.29 -15.76 -14.54
CA VAL A 195 -6.30 -15.74 -13.45
C VAL A 195 -6.45 -14.49 -12.60
N LEU A 196 -6.57 -13.32 -13.22
CA LEU A 196 -6.80 -12.06 -12.52
C LEU A 196 -8.08 -12.09 -11.68
N ALA A 197 -9.17 -12.63 -12.23
CA ALA A 197 -10.45 -12.77 -11.52
C ALA A 197 -10.32 -13.70 -10.30
N VAL A 198 -9.60 -14.82 -10.41
CA VAL A 198 -9.34 -15.75 -9.28
C VAL A 198 -8.51 -15.06 -8.20
N ILE A 199 -7.48 -14.31 -8.57
CA ILE A 199 -6.67 -13.52 -7.62
C ILE A 199 -7.55 -12.54 -6.86
N LEU A 200 -8.37 -11.76 -7.57
CA LEU A 200 -9.27 -10.79 -6.94
C LEU A 200 -10.30 -11.47 -6.02
N ALA A 201 -10.88 -12.59 -6.44
CA ALA A 201 -11.83 -13.34 -5.62
C ALA A 201 -11.18 -13.95 -4.36
N GLY A 202 -9.88 -14.27 -4.41
CA GLY A 202 -9.14 -14.79 -3.25
C GLY A 202 -8.69 -13.71 -2.26
N ILE A 203 -8.69 -12.44 -2.67
CA ILE A 203 -8.32 -11.30 -1.84
C ILE A 203 -9.54 -10.72 -1.10
N PHE A 204 -10.72 -10.77 -1.71
CA PHE A 204 -11.98 -10.18 -1.22
C PHE A 204 -13.00 -11.23 -0.79
#